data_369074e7e7a1a7989792a167a712e0dc
#
_entry.id   369074e7e7a1a7989792a167a712e0dc
#
_cell.length_a   1.000
_cell.length_b   1.000
_cell.length_c   1.000
_cell.angle_alpha   90.00
_cell.angle_beta   90.00
_cell.angle_gamma   90.00
#
_symmetry.space_group_name_H-M   'P 1'
#
loop_
_entity.id
_entity.type
_entity.pdbx_description
1 polymer ?
#
loop_
_entity_poly.entity_id
_entity_poly.type
_entity_poly.pdbx_seq_one_letter_code
_entity_poly.pdbx_strand_id
1 'polypeptide(L)'
;MLPEDEETREYIPSDRDKFVQISGYLFAVQESGNVIMKRLRKSPYTICDVFRAFRIWCRTRRIQYLRIEGDKTRYNFIRKMFPFDSILKDEEVDNRNVFYVKLYD
;
A
#
# COMPACT_ATOMS: atom_id res chain seq x y z
N MET A 1 -10.02 2.70 17.08
CA MET A 1 -9.08 1.63 16.68
C MET A 1 -9.87 0.48 16.07
N LEU A 2 -9.41 -0.03 14.95
CA LEU A 2 -10.05 -1.17 14.31
C LEU A 2 -9.74 -2.46 15.09
N PRO A 3 -10.70 -3.38 15.22
CA PRO A 3 -10.45 -4.63 15.93
C PRO A 3 -9.46 -5.50 15.17
N GLU A 4 -8.58 -6.18 15.88
CA GLU A 4 -7.74 -7.21 15.33
C GLU A 4 -8.58 -8.44 15.00
N ASP A 5 -8.28 -9.06 13.86
CA ASP A 5 -8.77 -10.39 13.54
C ASP A 5 -7.60 -11.38 13.49
N GLU A 6 -7.88 -12.65 13.27
CA GLU A 6 -6.86 -13.69 13.28
C GLU A 6 -5.79 -13.46 12.20
N GLU A 7 -6.19 -13.00 11.03
CA GLU A 7 -5.25 -12.74 9.93
C GLU A 7 -4.33 -11.56 10.23
N THR A 8 -4.87 -10.54 10.90
CA THR A 8 -4.05 -9.42 11.37
C THR A 8 -3.02 -9.87 12.39
N ARG A 9 -3.39 -10.82 13.26
CA ARG A 9 -2.47 -11.36 14.27
C ARG A 9 -1.32 -12.18 13.69
N GLU A 10 -1.53 -12.81 12.53
CA GLU A 10 -0.47 -13.54 11.84
C GLU A 10 0.60 -12.62 11.29
N TYR A 11 0.27 -11.37 11.03
CA TYR A 11 1.24 -10.38 10.59
C TYR A 11 1.90 -9.76 11.82
N ILE A 12 3.21 -10.00 11.96
CA ILE A 12 4.00 -9.45 13.07
C ILE A 12 4.82 -8.28 12.51
N PRO A 13 4.34 -7.03 12.66
CA PRO A 13 5.11 -5.89 12.18
C PRO A 13 6.30 -5.64 13.09
N SER A 14 7.38 -5.11 12.52
CA SER A 14 8.45 -4.56 13.34
C SER A 14 7.97 -3.24 13.98
N ASP A 15 8.68 -2.76 15.02
CA ASP A 15 8.33 -1.50 15.67
C ASP A 15 8.38 -0.30 14.72
N ARG A 16 9.05 -0.44 13.59
CA ARG A 16 9.22 0.60 12.57
C ARG A 16 8.21 0.54 11.45
N ASP A 17 7.45 -0.55 11.36
CA ASP A 17 6.41 -0.69 10.36
C ASP A 17 5.18 0.07 10.80
N LYS A 18 4.47 0.63 9.81
CA LYS A 18 3.19 1.30 10.05
C LYS A 18 2.12 0.51 9.35
N PHE A 19 1.00 0.28 10.03
CA PHE A 19 -0.10 -0.46 9.41
C PHE A 19 -1.45 0.14 9.77
N VAL A 20 -2.40 -0.10 8.89
CA VAL A 20 -3.78 0.35 9.04
C VAL A 20 -4.72 -0.65 8.39
N GLN A 21 -5.87 -0.84 8.99
CA GLN A 21 -6.94 -1.64 8.40
C GLN A 21 -8.02 -0.69 7.89
N ILE A 22 -8.35 -0.82 6.61
CA ILE A 22 -9.34 0.02 5.95
C ILE A 22 -10.36 -0.89 5.29
N SER A 23 -11.57 -0.91 5.80
CA SER A 23 -12.73 -1.60 5.20
C SER A 23 -12.41 -3.02 4.69
N GLY A 24 -11.84 -3.86 5.53
CA GLY A 24 -11.53 -5.24 5.17
C GLY A 24 -10.19 -5.45 4.50
N TYR A 25 -9.39 -4.40 4.31
CA TYR A 25 -8.04 -4.48 3.79
C TYR A 25 -7.04 -4.07 4.85
N LEU A 26 -6.00 -4.88 5.00
CA LEU A 26 -4.86 -4.53 5.83
C LEU A 26 -3.74 -4.00 4.95
N PHE A 27 -3.27 -2.80 5.28
CA PHE A 27 -2.11 -2.21 4.63
C PHE A 27 -0.98 -2.10 5.65
N ALA A 28 0.20 -2.48 5.23
CA ALA A 28 1.40 -2.29 6.02
C ALA A 28 2.43 -1.56 5.16
N VAL A 29 3.05 -0.55 5.74
CA VAL A 29 4.15 0.17 5.10
C VAL A 29 5.40 -0.06 5.93
N GLN A 30 6.33 -0.80 5.36
CA GLN A 30 7.59 -1.11 6.03
C GLN A 30 8.50 0.12 6.06
N GLU A 31 9.54 0.08 6.87
CA GLU A 31 10.50 1.17 6.99
C GLU A 31 11.09 1.58 5.63
N SER A 32 11.30 0.62 4.75
CA SER A 32 11.78 0.86 3.38
C SER A 32 10.76 1.55 2.47
N GLY A 33 9.51 1.72 2.92
CA GLY A 33 8.41 2.20 2.10
C GLY A 33 7.66 1.09 1.39
N ASN A 34 8.11 -0.15 1.51
CA ASN A 34 7.47 -1.28 0.84
C ASN A 34 6.06 -1.50 1.38
N VAL A 35 5.10 -1.63 0.46
CA VAL A 35 3.68 -1.78 0.80
C VAL A 35 3.29 -3.24 0.72
N ILE A 36 2.66 -3.71 1.79
CA ILE A 36 2.03 -5.02 1.85
C ILE A 36 0.54 -4.79 2.02
N MET A 37 -0.26 -5.43 1.17
CA MET A 37 -1.71 -5.36 1.25
C MET A 37 -2.27 -6.76 1.37
N LYS A 38 -3.19 -6.96 2.31
CA LYS A 38 -3.90 -8.21 2.49
C LYS A 38 -5.40 -7.94 2.59
N ARG A 39 -6.19 -8.67 1.82
CA ARG A 39 -7.65 -8.61 1.94
C ARG A 39 -8.10 -9.57 3.04
N LEU A 40 -8.73 -9.04 4.06
CA LEU A 40 -9.19 -9.83 5.21
C LEU A 40 -10.63 -10.28 5.05
N ARG A 41 -11.48 -9.46 4.44
CA ARG A 41 -12.89 -9.74 4.23
C ARG A 41 -13.44 -8.85 3.11
N LYS A 42 -14.67 -9.13 2.67
CA LYS A 42 -15.34 -8.30 1.67
C LYS A 42 -15.55 -6.88 2.20
N SER A 43 -15.40 -5.92 1.31
CA SER A 43 -15.65 -4.52 1.60
C SER A 43 -16.85 -4.02 0.78
N PRO A 44 -17.75 -3.19 1.37
CA PRO A 44 -18.81 -2.54 0.59
C PRO A 44 -18.28 -1.41 -0.28
N TYR A 45 -17.04 -1.01 -0.10
CA TYR A 45 -16.43 0.06 -0.88
C TYR A 45 -15.61 -0.49 -2.04
N THR A 46 -15.46 0.31 -3.10
CA THR A 46 -14.59 -0.07 -4.21
C THR A 46 -13.13 -0.03 -3.76
N ILE A 47 -12.28 -0.77 -4.46
CA ILE A 47 -10.85 -0.74 -4.16
C ILE A 47 -10.26 0.65 -4.36
N CYS A 48 -10.81 1.43 -5.29
CA CYS A 48 -10.37 2.82 -5.50
C CYS A 48 -10.65 3.69 -4.26
N ASP A 49 -11.82 3.51 -3.64
CA ASP A 49 -12.17 4.24 -2.42
C ASP A 49 -11.27 3.84 -1.25
N VAL A 50 -10.96 2.56 -1.14
CA VAL A 50 -10.05 2.04 -0.11
C VAL A 50 -8.66 2.64 -0.28
N PHE A 51 -8.14 2.69 -1.51
CA PHE A 51 -6.83 3.28 -1.77
C PHE A 51 -6.82 4.79 -1.57
N ARG A 52 -7.94 5.47 -1.82
CA ARG A 52 -8.05 6.90 -1.52
C ARG A 52 -7.85 7.15 -0.02
N ALA A 53 -8.51 6.36 0.81
CA ALA A 53 -8.35 6.45 2.27
C ALA A 53 -6.92 6.10 2.70
N PHE A 54 -6.33 5.08 2.08
CA PHE A 54 -4.94 4.69 2.35
C PHE A 54 -3.96 5.82 2.02
N ARG A 55 -4.13 6.49 0.89
CA ARG A 55 -3.28 7.62 0.50
C ARG A 55 -3.35 8.76 1.50
N ILE A 56 -4.56 9.08 1.97
CA ILE A 56 -4.76 10.12 2.99
C ILE A 56 -4.04 9.72 4.28
N TRP A 57 -4.20 8.48 4.70
CA TRP A 57 -3.52 7.96 5.88
C TRP A 57 -1.99 8.07 5.74
N CYS A 58 -1.45 7.71 4.59
CA CYS A 58 -0.01 7.83 4.33
C CYS A 58 0.47 9.28 4.47
N ARG A 59 -0.28 10.22 3.90
CA ARG A 59 0.07 11.64 3.98
C ARG A 59 0.04 12.15 5.41
N THR A 60 -0.96 11.75 6.19
CA THR A 60 -1.03 12.16 7.60
C THR A 60 0.11 11.59 8.43
N ARG A 61 0.67 10.47 8.02
CA ARG A 61 1.83 9.84 8.66
C ARG A 61 3.15 10.29 8.08
N ARG A 62 3.13 11.27 7.16
CA ARG A 62 4.31 11.81 6.48
C ARG A 62 5.10 10.75 5.70
N ILE A 63 4.39 9.79 5.13
CA ILE A 63 4.98 8.81 4.24
C ILE A 63 4.99 9.42 2.85
N GLN A 64 6.18 9.78 2.36
CA GLN A 64 6.34 10.46 1.08
C GLN A 64 6.41 9.48 -0.09
N TYR A 65 7.08 8.35 0.11
CA TYR A 65 7.28 7.37 -0.95
C TYR A 65 6.75 6.01 -0.54
N LEU A 66 6.11 5.35 -1.50
CA LEU A 66 5.72 3.95 -1.37
C LEU A 66 6.50 3.13 -2.39
N ARG A 67 6.97 1.96 -1.99
CA ARG A 67 7.64 1.02 -2.87
C ARG A 67 6.71 -0.17 -3.11
N ILE A 68 6.42 -0.45 -4.37
CA ILE A 68 5.50 -1.52 -4.74
C ILE A 68 6.20 -2.43 -5.74
N GLU A 69 6.29 -3.72 -5.40
CA GLU A 69 6.83 -4.74 -6.30
C GLU A 69 5.70 -5.42 -7.06
N GLY A 70 5.95 -5.76 -8.31
CA GLY A 70 4.98 -6.48 -9.11
C GLY A 70 5.47 -6.71 -10.52
N ASP A 71 4.63 -7.38 -11.30
CA ASP A 71 4.89 -7.59 -12.72
C ASP A 71 4.46 -6.39 -13.56
N LYS A 72 4.55 -6.53 -14.88
CA LYS A 72 4.16 -5.48 -15.83
C LYS A 72 2.73 -4.99 -15.65
N THR A 73 1.82 -5.88 -15.28
CA THR A 73 0.40 -5.53 -15.11
C THR A 73 0.18 -4.67 -13.88
N ARG A 74 1.08 -4.73 -12.91
CA ARG A 74 1.00 -3.96 -11.68
C ARG A 74 1.10 -2.45 -11.95
N TYR A 75 1.81 -2.04 -12.98
CA TYR A 75 1.92 -0.61 -13.33
C TYR A 75 0.54 0.00 -13.60
N ASN A 76 -0.29 -0.68 -14.39
CA ASN A 76 -1.63 -0.18 -14.72
C ASN A 76 -2.51 -0.10 -13.46
N PHE A 77 -2.39 -1.08 -12.57
CA PHE A 77 -3.10 -1.08 -11.31
C PHE A 77 -2.65 0.11 -10.44
N ILE A 78 -1.35 0.33 -10.31
CA ILE A 78 -0.80 1.43 -9.52
C ILE A 78 -1.25 2.77 -10.08
N ARG A 79 -1.20 2.92 -11.40
CA ARG A 79 -1.63 4.15 -12.07
C ARG A 79 -3.10 4.46 -11.81
N LYS A 80 -3.93 3.43 -11.74
CA LYS A 80 -5.35 3.57 -11.44
C LYS A 80 -5.58 3.93 -9.98
N MET A 81 -4.81 3.33 -9.07
CA MET A 81 -4.97 3.56 -7.62
C MET A 81 -4.34 4.89 -7.17
N PHE A 82 -3.35 5.39 -7.89
CA PHE A 82 -2.63 6.63 -7.58
C PHE A 82 -2.66 7.58 -8.79
N PRO A 83 -3.86 8.06 -9.19
CA PRO A 83 -3.99 8.81 -10.45
C PRO A 83 -3.33 10.19 -10.43
N PHE A 84 -3.13 10.76 -9.25
CA PHE A 84 -2.58 12.10 -9.10
C PHE A 84 -1.14 12.11 -8.59
N ASP A 85 -0.58 10.94 -8.35
CA ASP A 85 0.75 10.82 -7.75
C ASP A 85 1.78 10.49 -8.84
N SER A 86 3.03 10.88 -8.60
CA SER A 86 4.12 10.55 -9.49
C SER A 86 4.55 9.10 -9.29
N ILE A 87 4.68 8.36 -10.38
CA ILE A 87 5.10 6.97 -10.35
C ILE A 87 6.43 6.86 -11.11
N LEU A 88 7.46 6.39 -10.39
CA LEU A 88 8.78 6.16 -10.95
C LEU A 88 9.01 4.65 -11.03
N LYS A 89 9.35 4.17 -12.21
CA LYS A 89 9.69 2.77 -12.42
C LYS A 89 11.18 2.61 -12.20
N ASP A 90 11.56 1.72 -11.29
CA ASP A 90 12.95 1.37 -11.08
C ASP A 90 13.35 0.19 -11.97
N GLU A 91 14.61 -0.18 -11.92
CA GLU A 91 15.15 -1.29 -12.69
C GLU A 91 14.47 -2.62 -12.33
N GLU A 92 14.42 -3.51 -13.30
CA GLU A 92 13.91 -4.85 -13.12
C GLU A 92 14.87 -5.65 -12.23
N VAL A 93 14.35 -6.17 -11.12
CA VAL A 93 15.11 -7.01 -10.19
C VAL A 93 14.44 -8.39 -10.18
N ASP A 94 15.19 -9.44 -10.51
CA ASP A 94 14.71 -10.83 -10.52
C ASP A 94 13.38 -11.01 -11.29
N ASN A 95 13.28 -10.41 -12.49
CA ASN A 95 12.09 -10.43 -13.35
C ASN A 95 10.88 -9.74 -12.72
N ARG A 96 11.07 -8.94 -11.66
CA ARG A 96 10.04 -8.14 -11.05
C ARG A 96 10.35 -6.66 -11.24
N ASN A 97 9.31 -5.89 -11.47
CA ASN A 97 9.42 -4.44 -11.53
C ASN A 97 9.22 -3.84 -10.14
N VAL A 98 9.96 -2.80 -9.85
CA VAL A 98 9.80 -2.03 -8.61
C VAL A 98 9.30 -0.64 -9.01
N PHE A 99 8.23 -0.21 -8.36
CA PHE A 99 7.64 1.10 -8.61
C PHE A 99 7.70 1.93 -7.33
N TYR A 100 8.06 3.18 -7.47
CA TYR A 100 8.02 4.15 -6.38
C TYR A 100 6.92 5.15 -6.64
N VAL A 101 6.01 5.30 -5.71
CA VAL A 101 4.93 6.27 -5.78
C VAL A 101 5.25 7.42 -4.84
N LYS A 102 5.35 8.63 -5.39
CA LYS A 102 5.60 9.83 -4.61
C LYS A 102 4.27 10.51 -4.30
N LEU A 103 3.91 10.56 -3.02
CA LEU A 103 2.61 11.04 -2.57
C LEU A 103 2.54 12.56 -2.38
N TYR A 104 3.67 13.21 -2.17
CA TYR A 104 3.75 14.67 -2.06
C TYR A 104 5.19 15.14 -2.23
N ASP A 105 5.35 16.41 -2.53
CA ASP A 105 6.67 17.04 -2.70
C ASP A 105 7.32 17.43 -1.37
#